data_4849e29e50ea7b348339903a4de61a3b
#
_entry.id   4849e29e50ea7b348339903a4de61a3b
#
_cell.length_a   1.000
_cell.length_b   1.000
_cell.length_c   1.000
_cell.angle_alpha   90.00
_cell.angle_beta   90.00
_cell.angle_gamma   90.00
#
_symmetry.space_group_name_H-M   'P 1'
#
loop_
_entity.id
_entity.type
_entity.pdbx_description
1 polymer ?
#
loop_
_entity_poly.entity_id
_entity_poly.type
_entity_poly.pdbx_seq_one_letter_code
_entity_poly.pdbx_strand_id
1 'polypeptide(L)'
;MDIQEPIFIEQVNLSESFEKPLIIHQVKAIDRIIFFKKELKPKQRWLIHGFRGGPIQASQLLELNIDISFGKKYNIETLKQIPLNRLFVESDDYSDVSDIYESISTAKSIKMEDLYKIVAFNSDGFLKKSLFAL
;
A
#
# COMPACT_ATOMS: atom_id res chain seq x y z
N MET A 1 -5.68 -15.01 3.34
CA MET A 1 -7.15 -14.84 3.50
C MET A 1 -7.77 -14.68 2.13
N ASP A 2 -8.78 -15.47 1.86
CA ASP A 2 -9.49 -15.37 0.61
C ASP A 2 -10.42 -14.16 0.62
N ILE A 3 -10.61 -13.55 -0.55
CA ILE A 3 -11.50 -12.42 -0.67
C ILE A 3 -12.95 -12.90 -0.67
N GLN A 4 -13.75 -12.35 0.21
CA GLN A 4 -15.20 -12.50 0.15
C GLN A 4 -15.72 -11.39 -0.75
N GLU A 5 -15.96 -11.72 -2.00
CA GLU A 5 -16.20 -10.73 -3.04
C GLU A 5 -17.38 -9.78 -2.78
N PRO A 6 -18.54 -10.27 -2.30
CA PRO A 6 -19.65 -9.33 -2.00
C PRO A 6 -19.27 -8.31 -0.92
N ILE A 7 -18.53 -8.73 0.11
CA ILE A 7 -18.10 -7.84 1.19
C ILE A 7 -17.08 -6.86 0.65
N PHE A 8 -16.14 -7.32 -0.18
CA PHE A 8 -15.14 -6.46 -0.79
C PHE A 8 -15.78 -5.37 -1.65
N ILE A 9 -16.75 -5.75 -2.49
CA ILE A 9 -17.48 -4.79 -3.35
C ILE A 9 -18.19 -3.74 -2.49
N GLU A 10 -18.80 -4.16 -1.38
CA GLU A 10 -19.44 -3.24 -0.46
C GLU A 10 -18.44 -2.25 0.13
N GLN A 11 -17.25 -2.71 0.51
CA GLN A 11 -16.18 -1.85 1.02
C GLN A 11 -15.72 -0.85 -0.02
N VAL A 12 -15.61 -1.26 -1.28
CA VAL A 12 -15.27 -0.35 -2.39
C VAL A 12 -16.34 0.72 -2.53
N ASN A 13 -17.61 0.32 -2.49
CA ASN A 13 -18.71 1.27 -2.62
C ASN A 13 -18.71 2.28 -1.46
N LEU A 14 -18.43 1.84 -0.25
CA LEU A 14 -18.31 2.74 0.90
C LEU A 14 -17.14 3.71 0.74
N SER A 15 -15.99 3.21 0.31
CA SER A 15 -14.83 4.03 0.02
C SER A 15 -15.16 5.14 -0.98
N GLU A 16 -15.83 4.78 -2.08
CA GLU A 16 -16.22 5.74 -3.10
C GLU A 16 -17.25 6.74 -2.59
N SER A 17 -18.25 6.28 -1.84
CA SER A 17 -19.31 7.13 -1.29
C SER A 17 -18.79 8.15 -0.31
N PHE A 18 -17.87 7.76 0.55
CA PHE A 18 -17.29 8.65 1.55
C PHE A 18 -16.02 9.37 1.09
N GLU A 19 -15.61 9.13 -0.16
CA GLU A 19 -14.40 9.73 -0.73
C GLU A 19 -13.16 9.50 0.14
N LYS A 20 -12.99 8.24 0.60
CA LYS A 20 -11.88 7.82 1.44
C LYS A 20 -11.07 6.74 0.74
N PRO A 21 -9.75 6.70 0.95
CA PRO A 21 -8.95 5.62 0.39
C PRO A 21 -9.33 4.27 1.00
N LEU A 22 -9.14 3.21 0.24
CA LEU A 22 -9.41 1.85 0.68
C LEU A 22 -8.10 1.17 1.05
N ILE A 23 -8.01 0.68 2.28
CA ILE A 23 -6.86 -0.08 2.75
C ILE A 23 -7.26 -1.55 2.81
N ILE A 24 -6.52 -2.37 2.07
CA ILE A 24 -6.80 -3.80 1.91
C ILE A 24 -5.75 -4.59 2.70
N HIS A 25 -6.19 -5.36 3.70
CA HIS A 25 -5.28 -6.11 4.55
C HIS A 25 -5.01 -7.51 4.02
N GLN A 26 -3.75 -7.92 4.05
CA GLN A 26 -3.27 -9.29 3.84
C GLN A 26 -4.06 -10.13 2.82
N VAL A 27 -4.01 -9.72 1.57
CA VAL A 27 -4.74 -10.40 0.51
C VAL A 27 -3.88 -11.48 -0.13
N LYS A 28 -4.40 -12.71 -0.22
CA LYS A 28 -3.74 -13.79 -0.96
C LYS A 28 -4.14 -13.78 -2.43
N ALA A 29 -5.35 -13.35 -2.74
CA ALA A 29 -5.88 -13.34 -4.10
C ALA A 29 -5.65 -11.99 -4.78
N ILE A 30 -4.40 -11.65 -5.03
CA ILE A 30 -4.02 -10.37 -5.66
C ILE A 30 -4.63 -10.24 -7.07
N ASP A 31 -4.73 -11.34 -7.81
CA ASP A 31 -5.35 -11.35 -9.12
C ASP A 31 -6.82 -10.88 -9.08
N ARG A 32 -7.55 -11.20 -8.01
CA ARG A 32 -8.93 -10.73 -7.84
C ARG A 32 -8.99 -9.25 -7.54
N ILE A 33 -8.04 -8.74 -6.77
CA ILE A 33 -7.92 -7.30 -6.51
C ILE A 33 -7.68 -6.54 -7.82
N ILE A 34 -6.77 -7.06 -8.64
CA ILE A 34 -6.47 -6.47 -9.95
C ILE A 34 -7.73 -6.48 -10.83
N PHE A 35 -8.45 -7.61 -10.85
CA PHE A 35 -9.70 -7.73 -11.59
C PHE A 35 -10.70 -6.66 -11.18
N PHE A 36 -10.95 -6.52 -9.89
CA PHE A 36 -11.91 -5.54 -9.39
C PHE A 36 -11.48 -4.10 -9.64
N LYS A 37 -10.19 -3.81 -9.56
CA LYS A 37 -9.68 -2.48 -9.88
C LYS A 37 -10.03 -2.10 -11.31
N LYS A 38 -9.87 -3.03 -12.23
CA LYS A 38 -10.18 -2.82 -13.65
C LYS A 38 -11.68 -2.72 -13.91
N GLU A 39 -12.47 -3.60 -13.26
CA GLU A 39 -13.92 -3.65 -13.48
C GLU A 39 -14.66 -2.48 -12.84
N LEU A 40 -14.35 -2.18 -11.58
CA LEU A 40 -15.08 -1.18 -10.82
C LEU A 40 -14.60 0.25 -11.09
N LYS A 41 -13.40 0.40 -11.63
CA LYS A 41 -12.79 1.71 -11.97
C LYS A 41 -12.96 2.74 -10.84
N PRO A 42 -12.49 2.44 -9.62
CA PRO A 42 -12.68 3.33 -8.49
C PRO A 42 -11.90 4.64 -8.67
N LYS A 43 -12.45 5.70 -8.12
CA LYS A 43 -11.78 7.02 -8.10
C LYS A 43 -10.85 7.16 -6.90
N GLN A 44 -11.18 6.48 -5.80
CA GLN A 44 -10.40 6.56 -4.59
C GLN A 44 -9.17 5.64 -4.67
N ARG A 45 -8.11 6.00 -3.96
CA ARG A 45 -6.87 5.23 -3.95
C ARG A 45 -7.02 3.95 -3.13
N TRP A 46 -6.38 2.90 -3.60
CA TRP A 46 -6.30 1.63 -2.90
C TRP A 46 -4.86 1.39 -2.44
N LEU A 47 -4.72 0.81 -1.26
CA LEU A 47 -3.42 0.42 -0.70
C LEU A 47 -3.52 -0.99 -0.15
N ILE A 48 -2.63 -1.88 -0.56
CA ILE A 48 -2.52 -3.22 0.01
C ILE A 48 -1.53 -3.15 1.17
N HIS A 49 -2.05 -3.39 2.37
CA HIS A 49 -1.29 -3.33 3.61
C HIS A 49 -0.47 -4.60 3.80
N GLY A 50 0.81 -4.45 4.14
CA GLY A 50 1.66 -5.59 4.44
C GLY A 50 1.96 -6.46 3.23
N PHE A 51 2.27 -5.85 2.10
CA PHE A 51 2.52 -6.56 0.85
C PHE A 51 3.77 -7.44 0.96
N ARG A 52 3.64 -8.70 0.54
CA ARG A 52 4.74 -9.69 0.60
C ARG A 52 5.11 -10.26 -0.76
N GLY A 53 4.46 -9.81 -1.81
CA GLY A 53 4.67 -10.32 -3.15
C GLY A 53 5.97 -9.85 -3.79
N GLY A 54 6.32 -10.50 -4.90
CA GLY A 54 7.54 -10.20 -5.64
C GLY A 54 7.45 -8.96 -6.53
N PRO A 55 8.56 -8.60 -7.18
CA PRO A 55 8.63 -7.37 -7.99
C PRO A 55 7.67 -7.32 -9.15
N ILE A 56 7.41 -8.43 -9.82
CA ILE A 56 6.51 -8.45 -10.98
C ILE A 56 5.10 -8.12 -10.54
N GLN A 57 4.62 -8.74 -9.48
CA GLN A 57 3.29 -8.47 -8.94
C GLN A 57 3.18 -7.04 -8.42
N ALA A 58 4.22 -6.56 -7.74
CA ALA A 58 4.28 -5.17 -7.27
C ALA A 58 4.17 -4.19 -8.43
N SER A 59 4.90 -4.44 -9.52
CA SER A 59 4.85 -3.61 -10.71
C SER A 59 3.45 -3.54 -11.31
N GLN A 60 2.78 -4.69 -11.41
CA GLN A 60 1.40 -4.74 -11.90
C GLN A 60 0.46 -3.89 -11.05
N LEU A 61 0.61 -3.96 -9.73
CA LEU A 61 -0.22 -3.18 -8.81
C LEU A 61 0.04 -1.69 -8.96
N LEU A 62 1.30 -1.29 -9.00
CA LEU A 62 1.66 0.12 -9.14
C LEU A 62 1.19 0.72 -10.47
N GLU A 63 1.23 -0.05 -11.55
CA GLU A 63 0.74 0.40 -12.85
C GLU A 63 -0.77 0.69 -12.83
N LEU A 64 -1.51 0.00 -11.96
CA LEU A 64 -2.95 0.22 -11.77
C LEU A 64 -3.24 1.26 -10.70
N ASN A 65 -2.23 1.95 -10.21
CA ASN A 65 -2.35 2.92 -9.11
C ASN A 65 -2.87 2.29 -7.82
N ILE A 66 -2.50 1.03 -7.57
CA ILE A 66 -2.71 0.39 -6.29
C ILE A 66 -1.40 0.51 -5.52
N ASP A 67 -1.44 1.19 -4.38
CA ASP A 67 -0.27 1.36 -3.53
C ASP A 67 -0.04 0.11 -2.67
N ILE A 68 1.20 -0.08 -2.23
CA ILE A 68 1.58 -1.19 -1.37
C ILE A 68 2.38 -0.65 -0.19
N SER A 69 2.20 -1.24 0.99
CA SER A 69 3.00 -0.88 2.16
C SER A 69 3.85 -2.06 2.61
N PHE A 70 5.00 -1.75 3.18
CA PHE A 70 5.96 -2.74 3.65
C PHE A 70 5.89 -2.88 5.16
N GLY A 71 5.78 -4.12 5.62
CA GLY A 71 5.77 -4.45 7.02
C GLY A 71 6.96 -5.32 7.39
N LYS A 72 6.81 -6.08 8.45
CA LYS A 72 7.89 -6.91 8.99
C LYS A 72 8.37 -7.99 8.02
N LYS A 73 7.45 -8.55 7.23
CA LYS A 73 7.75 -9.64 6.29
C LYS A 73 7.54 -9.18 4.86
N TYR A 74 8.53 -8.53 4.33
CA TYR A 74 8.45 -8.05 2.94
C TYR A 74 9.43 -8.81 2.05
N ASN A 75 9.19 -8.74 0.74
CA ASN A 75 10.12 -9.28 -0.26
C ASN A 75 11.21 -8.26 -0.50
N ILE A 76 12.47 -8.62 -0.27
CA ILE A 76 13.61 -7.71 -0.36
C ILE A 76 13.80 -7.16 -1.78
N GLU A 77 13.58 -7.98 -2.79
CA GLU A 77 13.74 -7.53 -4.17
C GLU A 77 12.66 -6.51 -4.56
N THR A 78 11.44 -6.71 -4.07
CA THR A 78 10.36 -5.73 -4.24
C THR A 78 10.74 -4.40 -3.59
N LEU A 79 11.24 -4.45 -2.37
CA LEU A 79 11.65 -3.25 -1.65
C LEU A 79 12.76 -2.50 -2.39
N LYS A 80 13.74 -3.21 -2.91
CA LYS A 80 14.85 -2.59 -3.63
C LYS A 80 14.40 -1.87 -4.89
N GLN A 81 13.35 -2.36 -5.53
CA GLN A 81 12.85 -1.81 -6.79
C GLN A 81 11.78 -0.75 -6.64
N ILE A 82 11.13 -0.64 -5.49
CA ILE A 82 10.06 0.34 -5.29
C ILE A 82 10.59 1.76 -5.36
N PRO A 83 9.96 2.66 -6.13
CA PRO A 83 10.36 4.08 -6.13
C PRO A 83 10.12 4.72 -4.77
N LEU A 84 11.00 5.64 -4.37
CA LEU A 84 10.87 6.30 -3.08
C LEU A 84 9.55 7.06 -2.93
N ASN A 85 9.01 7.62 -4.02
CA ASN A 85 7.73 8.33 -3.98
C ASN A 85 6.52 7.41 -3.87
N ARG A 86 6.73 6.10 -3.89
CA ARG A 86 5.68 5.08 -3.74
C ARG A 86 5.94 4.19 -2.52
N LEU A 87 6.84 4.60 -1.65
CA LEU A 87 7.23 3.81 -0.47
C LEU A 87 6.33 4.14 0.70
N PHE A 88 5.61 3.11 1.19
CA PHE A 88 4.78 3.17 2.40
C PHE A 88 5.24 2.09 3.36
N VAL A 89 5.21 2.40 4.65
CA VAL A 89 5.64 1.47 5.69
C VAL A 89 4.53 1.34 6.73
N GLU A 90 4.30 0.11 7.20
CA GLU A 90 3.29 -0.16 8.24
C GLU A 90 3.64 0.54 9.55
N SER A 91 2.60 0.96 10.27
CA SER A 91 2.76 1.60 11.57
C SER A 91 1.83 1.02 12.64
N ASP A 92 1.26 -0.17 12.40
CA ASP A 92 0.25 -0.76 13.26
C ASP A 92 0.80 -1.29 14.57
N ASP A 93 2.04 -1.79 14.56
CA ASP A 93 2.67 -2.40 15.73
C ASP A 93 3.84 -1.52 16.18
N TYR A 94 3.59 -0.76 17.21
CA TYR A 94 4.59 0.18 17.73
C TYR A 94 5.87 -0.47 18.23
N SER A 95 5.80 -1.72 18.68
CA SER A 95 6.98 -2.41 19.18
C SER A 95 8.00 -2.75 18.07
N ASP A 96 7.51 -2.92 16.83
CA ASP A 96 8.31 -3.34 15.69
C ASP A 96 8.61 -2.23 14.68
N VAL A 97 7.98 -1.07 14.81
CA VAL A 97 8.10 0.02 13.82
C VAL A 97 9.54 0.46 13.61
N SER A 98 10.27 0.66 14.70
CA SER A 98 11.67 1.07 14.63
C SER A 98 12.54 0.05 13.89
N ASP A 99 12.32 -1.25 14.16
CA ASP A 99 13.06 -2.33 13.50
C ASP A 99 12.76 -2.41 12.03
N ILE A 100 11.49 -2.21 11.64
CA ILE A 100 11.07 -2.19 10.25
C ILE A 100 11.75 -1.06 9.50
N TYR A 101 11.72 0.14 10.06
CA TYR A 101 12.38 1.31 9.45
C TYR A 101 13.89 1.12 9.32
N GLU A 102 14.52 0.56 10.33
CA GLU A 102 15.97 0.28 10.29
C GLU A 102 16.31 -0.70 9.16
N SER A 103 15.54 -1.78 9.04
CA SER A 103 15.70 -2.77 7.99
C SER A 103 15.54 -2.15 6.60
N ILE A 104 14.52 -1.35 6.40
CA ILE A 104 14.24 -0.69 5.12
C ILE A 104 15.31 0.35 4.80
N SER A 105 15.72 1.13 5.78
CA SER A 105 16.78 2.12 5.65
C SER A 105 18.08 1.46 5.14
N THR A 106 18.44 0.34 5.71
CA THR A 106 19.61 -0.43 5.29
C THR A 106 19.45 -0.94 3.86
N ALA A 107 18.32 -1.56 3.56
CA ALA A 107 18.08 -2.16 2.24
C ALA A 107 18.02 -1.11 1.11
N LYS A 108 17.51 0.07 1.40
CA LYS A 108 17.41 1.17 0.44
C LYS A 108 18.63 2.08 0.44
N SER A 109 19.56 1.87 1.35
CA SER A 109 20.76 2.71 1.52
C SER A 109 20.42 4.19 1.72
N ILE A 110 19.44 4.45 2.56
CA ILE A 110 19.04 5.82 2.93
C ILE A 110 19.04 5.96 4.46
N LYS A 111 19.24 7.19 4.92
CA LYS A 111 19.25 7.46 6.36
C LYS A 111 17.86 7.30 6.95
N MET A 112 17.78 6.83 8.20
CA MET A 112 16.50 6.71 8.91
C MET A 112 15.69 7.99 8.90
N GLU A 113 16.37 9.12 9.14
CA GLU A 113 15.73 10.43 9.15
C GLU A 113 15.07 10.75 7.81
N ASP A 114 15.76 10.48 6.71
CA ASP A 114 15.24 10.72 5.37
C ASP A 114 14.09 9.76 5.05
N LEU A 115 14.21 8.51 5.49
CA LEU A 115 13.16 7.52 5.31
C LEU A 115 11.87 7.95 6.00
N TYR A 116 11.96 8.41 7.25
CA TYR A 116 10.77 8.90 7.98
C TYR A 116 10.10 10.05 7.24
N LYS A 117 10.89 10.97 6.70
CA LYS A 117 10.36 12.12 5.94
C LYS A 117 9.66 11.68 4.65
N ILE A 118 10.27 10.75 3.93
CA ILE A 118 9.73 10.24 2.67
C ILE A 118 8.40 9.53 2.92
N VAL A 119 8.35 8.63 3.89
CA VAL A 119 7.13 7.87 4.20
C VAL A 119 6.04 8.80 4.71
N ALA A 120 6.38 9.77 5.57
CA ALA A 120 5.42 10.75 6.07
C ALA A 120 4.83 11.57 4.92
N PHE A 121 5.66 12.02 4.00
CA PHE A 121 5.21 12.78 2.83
C PHE A 121 4.27 11.94 1.96
N ASN A 122 4.65 10.69 1.68
CA ASN A 122 3.83 9.80 0.86
C ASN A 122 2.49 9.49 1.52
N SER A 123 2.50 9.21 2.82
CA SER A 123 1.30 8.89 3.58
C SER A 123 0.35 10.08 3.66
N ASP A 124 0.89 11.26 3.87
CA ASP A 124 0.12 12.50 3.91
C ASP A 124 -0.55 12.77 2.56
N GLY A 125 0.19 12.59 1.47
CA GLY A 125 -0.36 12.73 0.13
C GLY A 125 -1.46 11.73 -0.18
N PHE A 126 -1.31 10.49 0.28
CA PHE A 126 -2.32 9.45 0.13
C PHE A 126 -3.64 9.86 0.82
N LEU A 127 -3.54 10.34 2.06
CA LEU A 127 -4.71 10.74 2.84
C LEU A 127 -5.33 12.03 2.33
N LYS A 128 -4.51 13.04 2.04
CA LYS A 128 -5.00 14.35 1.59
C LYS A 128 -5.69 14.29 0.24
N LYS A 129 -5.19 13.47 -0.68
CA LYS A 129 -5.80 13.32 -2.00
C LYS A 129 -7.25 12.87 -1.88
N SER A 130 -7.54 12.01 -0.89
CA SER A 130 -8.90 11.61 -0.59
C SER A 130 -9.72 12.75 0.02
N LEU A 131 -9.11 13.53 0.92
CA LEU A 131 -9.80 14.64 1.61
C LEU A 131 -10.16 15.78 0.65
N PHE A 132 -9.34 16.02 -0.35
CA PHE A 132 -9.54 17.12 -1.29
C PHE A 132 -10.24 16.71 -2.59
N ALA A 133 -10.71 15.48 -2.68
CA ALA A 133 -11.54 15.04 -3.80
C ALA A 133 -12.97 15.59 -3.72
N LEU A 134 -13.24 16.41 -2.77
CA LEU A 134 -14.55 17.02 -2.54
C LEU A 134 -14.84 18.11 -3.58
#